data_cb712d1cc9bfd260e5874de8aa3a8319
#
_entry.id   cb712d1cc9bfd260e5874de8aa3a8319
#
_cell.length_a   1.000
_cell.length_b   1.000
_cell.length_c   1.000
_cell.angle_alpha   90.00
_cell.angle_beta   90.00
_cell.angle_gamma   90.00
#
_symmetry.space_group_name_H-M   'P 1'
#
loop_
_entity.id
_entity.type
_entity.pdbx_description
1 polymer ?
#
loop_
_entity_poly.entity_id
_entity_poly.type
_entity_poly.pdbx_seq_one_letter_code
_entity_poly.pdbx_strand_id
1 'polypeptide(L)'
;TSAVKLLLMDSQGNICNIVSREYPLYFPHPGWSEQNPQDWYEQTMEGIRELLKDADKNQVAGISFGGQMHGLVILDEKDQVIRPAILWNDGRTTEECDYLNNVIGKDKLSEYTANISFTGFTAPKILWVKKNEPENFARIKKIMLPKDYLAYKLT
;
A
#
# COMPACT_ATOMS: atom_id res chain seq x y z
N THR A 1 9.77 -3.84 0.23
CA THR A 1 9.42 -3.89 1.66
C THR A 1 8.75 -5.21 1.94
N SER A 2 9.32 -6.04 2.79
CA SER A 2 8.85 -7.39 3.08
C SER A 2 8.59 -7.62 4.59
N ALA A 3 8.49 -6.53 5.35
CA ALA A 3 8.21 -6.57 6.78
C ALA A 3 7.49 -5.32 7.27
N VAL A 4 6.71 -5.47 8.32
CA VAL A 4 6.24 -4.37 9.17
C VAL A 4 7.15 -4.29 10.39
N LYS A 5 7.52 -3.06 10.77
CA LYS A 5 8.23 -2.77 12.00
C LYS A 5 7.34 -1.93 12.90
N LEU A 6 7.11 -2.42 14.10
CA LEU A 6 6.31 -1.75 15.13
C LEU A 6 7.25 -1.20 16.21
N LEU A 7 6.96 0.00 16.65
CA LEU A 7 7.75 0.74 17.62
C LEU A 7 6.85 1.25 18.74
N LEU A 8 7.17 0.93 19.96
CA LEU A 8 6.56 1.55 21.15
C LEU A 8 7.51 2.61 21.69
N MET A 9 7.01 3.83 21.82
CA MET A 9 7.74 4.99 22.27
C MET A 9 7.03 5.66 23.45
N ASP A 10 7.79 6.21 24.40
CA ASP A 10 7.24 7.06 25.45
C ASP A 10 7.02 8.51 24.96
N SER A 11 6.42 9.36 25.82
CA SER A 11 6.16 10.76 25.53
C SER A 11 7.43 11.63 25.37
N GLN A 12 8.59 11.10 25.73
CA GLN A 12 9.89 11.78 25.63
C GLN A 12 10.68 11.34 24.38
N GLY A 13 10.14 10.37 23.61
CA GLY A 13 10.77 9.85 22.41
C GLY A 13 11.72 8.67 22.66
N ASN A 14 11.75 8.10 23.87
CA ASN A 14 12.54 6.91 24.13
C ASN A 14 11.85 5.68 23.59
N ILE A 15 12.61 4.79 22.96
CA ILE A 15 12.10 3.53 22.44
C ILE A 15 11.96 2.54 23.57
N CYS A 16 10.74 2.12 23.87
CA CYS A 16 10.41 1.11 24.88
C CYS A 16 10.51 -0.32 24.36
N ASN A 17 10.04 -0.54 23.13
CA ASN A 17 10.06 -1.87 22.51
C ASN A 17 9.99 -1.77 20.98
N ILE A 18 10.52 -2.78 20.28
CA ILE A 18 10.46 -2.91 18.82
C ILE A 18 10.13 -4.35 18.45
N VAL A 19 9.18 -4.52 17.53
CA VAL A 19 8.83 -5.82 16.94
C VAL A 19 8.90 -5.71 15.42
N SER A 20 9.44 -6.72 14.75
CA SER A 20 9.48 -6.83 13.29
C SER A 20 8.81 -8.13 12.87
N ARG A 21 7.91 -8.06 11.88
CA ARG A 21 7.17 -9.21 11.34
C ARG A 21 7.28 -9.21 9.83
N GLU A 22 7.72 -10.33 9.27
CA GLU A 22 7.88 -10.50 7.82
C GLU A 22 6.59 -11.00 7.18
N TYR A 23 6.44 -10.71 5.88
CA TYR A 23 5.36 -11.21 5.04
C TYR A 23 5.85 -11.49 3.61
N PRO A 24 5.16 -12.36 2.86
CA PRO A 24 5.58 -12.75 1.53
C PRO A 24 5.63 -11.60 0.52
N LEU A 25 6.52 -11.74 -0.45
CA LEU A 25 6.60 -10.91 -1.65
C LEU A 25 6.49 -11.84 -2.86
N TYR A 26 5.59 -11.53 -3.79
CA TYR A 26 5.28 -12.36 -4.94
C TYR A 26 5.77 -11.71 -6.24
N PHE A 27 6.33 -12.52 -7.13
CA PHE A 27 6.78 -12.14 -8.47
C PHE A 27 6.09 -13.02 -9.52
N PRO A 28 4.79 -12.81 -9.81
CA PRO A 28 4.03 -13.72 -10.68
C PRO A 28 4.54 -13.75 -12.13
N HIS A 29 5.18 -12.67 -12.57
CA HIS A 29 5.83 -12.56 -13.89
C HIS A 29 7.14 -11.76 -13.77
N PRO A 30 8.06 -11.87 -14.73
CA PRO A 30 9.26 -11.03 -14.76
C PRO A 30 8.92 -9.54 -14.70
N GLY A 31 9.53 -8.81 -13.76
CA GLY A 31 9.30 -7.38 -13.57
C GLY A 31 8.01 -7.01 -12.81
N TRP A 32 7.18 -7.99 -12.40
CA TRP A 32 6.02 -7.76 -11.56
C TRP A 32 6.38 -7.94 -10.08
N SER A 33 5.71 -7.18 -9.22
CA SER A 33 5.92 -7.26 -7.77
C SER A 33 4.59 -7.03 -7.06
N GLU A 34 4.15 -8.02 -6.29
CA GLU A 34 2.85 -8.04 -5.63
C GLU A 34 2.95 -8.47 -4.17
N GLN A 35 2.02 -7.98 -3.35
CA GLN A 35 1.81 -8.46 -1.98
C GLN A 35 0.31 -8.56 -1.68
N ASN A 36 -0.05 -9.47 -0.76
CA ASN A 36 -1.41 -9.53 -0.26
C ASN A 36 -1.59 -8.50 0.87
N PRO A 37 -2.47 -7.49 0.74
CA PRO A 37 -2.70 -6.50 1.79
C PRO A 37 -3.18 -7.10 3.11
N GLN A 38 -3.85 -8.25 3.08
CA GLN A 38 -4.30 -8.94 4.29
C GLN A 38 -3.11 -9.41 5.15
N ASP A 39 -2.00 -9.84 4.53
CA ASP A 39 -0.79 -10.25 5.26
C ASP A 39 -0.22 -9.07 6.07
N TRP A 40 -0.26 -7.86 5.52
CA TRP A 40 0.20 -6.66 6.25
C TRP A 40 -0.62 -6.43 7.51
N TYR A 41 -1.94 -6.54 7.40
CA TYR A 41 -2.84 -6.36 8.53
C TYR A 41 -2.65 -7.44 9.59
N GLU A 42 -2.61 -8.71 9.20
CA GLU A 42 -2.44 -9.84 10.12
C GLU A 42 -1.12 -9.75 10.87
N GLN A 43 0.00 -9.53 10.15
CA GLN A 43 1.31 -9.39 10.77
C GLN A 43 1.41 -8.14 11.65
N THR A 44 0.72 -7.06 11.31
CA THR A 44 0.63 -5.88 12.18
C THR A 44 -0.15 -6.19 13.46
N MET A 45 -1.28 -6.88 13.38
CA MET A 45 -2.08 -7.23 14.56
C MET A 45 -1.35 -8.19 15.50
N GLU A 46 -0.64 -9.18 14.95
CA GLU A 46 0.23 -10.06 15.74
C GLU A 46 1.38 -9.28 16.38
N GLY A 47 2.03 -8.42 15.59
CA GLY A 47 3.12 -7.58 16.08
C GLY A 47 2.67 -6.61 17.19
N ILE A 48 1.47 -6.02 17.11
CA ILE A 48 0.89 -5.19 18.18
C ILE A 48 0.70 -6.02 19.47
N ARG A 49 0.18 -7.24 19.36
CA ARG A 49 0.01 -8.11 20.54
C ARG A 49 1.35 -8.42 21.23
N GLU A 50 2.37 -8.71 20.43
CA GLU A 50 3.73 -8.96 20.92
C GLU A 50 4.35 -7.68 21.51
N LEU A 51 4.23 -6.55 20.80
CA LEU A 51 4.78 -5.24 21.24
C LEU A 51 4.26 -4.81 22.60
N LEU A 52 2.97 -5.07 22.87
CA LEU A 52 2.27 -4.65 24.08
C LEU A 52 2.14 -5.74 25.14
N LYS A 53 2.86 -6.87 25.00
CA LYS A 53 2.73 -8.02 25.91
C LYS A 53 2.98 -7.65 27.38
N ASP A 54 4.01 -6.82 27.60
CA ASP A 54 4.45 -6.40 28.93
C ASP A 54 4.13 -4.91 29.22
N ALA A 55 3.29 -4.27 28.39
CA ALA A 55 2.91 -2.88 28.52
C ALA A 55 1.43 -2.73 28.95
N ASP A 56 1.13 -1.66 29.70
CA ASP A 56 -0.24 -1.29 30.00
C ASP A 56 -0.90 -0.63 28.77
N LYS A 57 -1.82 -1.36 28.13
CA LYS A 57 -2.55 -0.92 26.93
C LYS A 57 -3.33 0.37 27.14
N ASN A 58 -3.75 0.67 28.38
CA ASN A 58 -4.51 1.88 28.69
C ASN A 58 -3.65 3.14 28.65
N GLN A 59 -2.33 2.99 28.65
CA GLN A 59 -1.39 4.11 28.52
C GLN A 59 -1.00 4.43 27.07
N VAL A 60 -1.49 3.66 26.09
CA VAL A 60 -1.25 3.95 24.67
C VAL A 60 -2.11 5.14 24.25
N ALA A 61 -1.48 6.29 24.06
CA ALA A 61 -2.16 7.54 23.74
C ALA A 61 -2.50 7.71 22.26
N GLY A 62 -1.83 7.00 21.37
CA GLY A 62 -2.07 7.12 19.94
C GLY A 62 -1.21 6.16 19.12
N ILE A 63 -1.57 6.07 17.82
CA ILE A 63 -0.87 5.29 16.81
C ILE A 63 -0.64 6.16 15.57
N SER A 64 0.48 5.96 14.90
CA SER A 64 0.79 6.63 13.64
C SER A 64 1.40 5.63 12.66
N PHE A 65 1.26 5.93 11.37
CA PHE A 65 1.64 5.04 10.27
C PHE A 65 2.61 5.72 9.33
N GLY A 66 3.70 5.04 9.00
CA GLY A 66 4.54 5.32 7.85
C GLY A 66 4.67 4.05 7.02
N GLY A 67 4.84 4.16 5.72
CA GLY A 67 4.98 2.95 4.91
C GLY A 67 5.13 3.23 3.42
N GLN A 68 5.17 2.15 2.64
CA GLN A 68 5.35 2.23 1.19
C GLN A 68 4.20 3.01 0.53
N MET A 69 4.58 3.85 -0.41
CA MET A 69 3.67 4.64 -1.25
C MET A 69 3.62 4.08 -2.67
N HIS A 70 2.82 4.70 -3.54
CA HIS A 70 2.71 4.41 -4.97
C HIS A 70 2.16 3.03 -5.33
N GLY A 71 2.09 2.08 -4.42
CA GLY A 71 1.40 0.82 -4.63
C GLY A 71 -0.10 1.02 -4.82
N LEU A 72 -0.76 0.06 -5.45
CA LEU A 72 -2.20 0.08 -5.69
C LEU A 72 -2.88 -1.00 -4.85
N VAL A 73 -3.70 -0.59 -3.89
CA VAL A 73 -4.67 -1.43 -3.19
C VAL A 73 -6.07 -1.05 -3.67
N ILE A 74 -6.88 -2.03 -4.06
CA ILE A 74 -8.26 -1.81 -4.52
C ILE A 74 -9.22 -2.68 -3.72
N LEU A 75 -10.31 -2.05 -3.24
CA LEU A 75 -11.34 -2.68 -2.44
C LEU A 75 -12.70 -2.60 -3.13
N ASP A 76 -13.54 -3.58 -2.89
CA ASP A 76 -14.93 -3.62 -3.32
C ASP A 76 -15.88 -2.90 -2.34
N GLU A 77 -17.19 -2.99 -2.58
CA GLU A 77 -18.22 -2.36 -1.75
C GLU A 77 -18.30 -2.90 -0.31
N LYS A 78 -17.75 -4.11 -0.08
CA LYS A 78 -17.70 -4.77 1.23
C LYS A 78 -16.33 -4.62 1.90
N ASP A 79 -15.50 -3.72 1.39
CA ASP A 79 -14.12 -3.49 1.85
C ASP A 79 -13.20 -4.72 1.72
N GLN A 80 -13.57 -5.65 0.82
CA GLN A 80 -12.72 -6.80 0.53
C GLN A 80 -11.66 -6.44 -0.51
N VAL A 81 -10.45 -6.90 -0.30
CA VAL A 81 -9.35 -6.74 -1.27
C VAL A 81 -9.72 -7.50 -2.55
N ILE A 82 -9.76 -6.80 -3.68
CA ILE A 82 -10.14 -7.38 -4.98
C ILE A 82 -9.03 -8.25 -5.56
N ARG A 83 -7.78 -7.85 -5.36
CA ARG A 83 -6.59 -8.56 -5.86
C ARG A 83 -5.35 -8.21 -5.02
N PRO A 84 -4.24 -8.97 -5.14
CA PRO A 84 -2.97 -8.57 -4.55
C PRO A 84 -2.56 -7.15 -4.98
N ALA A 85 -1.97 -6.39 -4.08
CA ALA A 85 -1.50 -5.03 -4.35
C ALA A 85 -0.35 -5.04 -5.37
N ILE A 86 -0.43 -4.17 -6.37
CA ILE A 86 0.67 -3.91 -7.30
C ILE A 86 1.62 -2.93 -6.62
N LEU A 87 2.88 -3.32 -6.40
CA LEU A 87 3.81 -2.55 -5.58
C LEU A 87 4.52 -1.42 -6.36
N TRP A 88 5.20 -0.54 -5.62
CA TRP A 88 5.91 0.63 -6.15
C TRP A 88 7.07 0.28 -7.10
N ASN A 89 7.68 -0.89 -6.93
CA ASN A 89 8.77 -1.42 -7.76
C ASN A 89 8.30 -2.32 -8.90
N ASP A 90 6.98 -2.34 -9.19
CA ASP A 90 6.40 -3.10 -10.28
C ASP A 90 6.53 -2.33 -11.61
N GLY A 91 7.00 -3.01 -12.64
CA GLY A 91 7.30 -2.43 -13.96
C GLY A 91 6.26 -2.68 -15.05
N ARG A 92 5.10 -3.32 -14.74
CA ARG A 92 4.12 -3.76 -15.76
C ARG A 92 3.44 -2.64 -16.55
N THR A 93 3.47 -1.40 -16.07
CA THR A 93 2.63 -0.29 -16.55
C THR A 93 3.34 0.66 -17.51
N THR A 94 4.32 0.17 -18.30
CA THR A 94 5.07 1.01 -19.24
C THR A 94 4.16 1.65 -20.29
N GLU A 95 3.25 0.87 -20.90
CA GLU A 95 2.32 1.39 -21.91
C GLU A 95 1.37 2.42 -21.35
N GLU A 96 0.87 2.23 -20.13
CA GLU A 96 -0.01 3.17 -19.45
C GLU A 96 0.72 4.47 -19.08
N CYS A 97 2.00 4.37 -18.72
CA CYS A 97 2.86 5.55 -18.52
C CYS A 97 3.07 6.34 -19.80
N ASP A 98 3.34 5.65 -20.91
CA ASP A 98 3.51 6.29 -22.23
C ASP A 98 2.21 6.96 -22.67
N TYR A 99 1.07 6.32 -22.48
CA TYR A 99 -0.24 6.92 -22.73
C TYR A 99 -0.44 8.20 -21.91
N LEU A 100 -0.23 8.16 -20.60
CA LEU A 100 -0.42 9.30 -19.72
C LEU A 100 0.53 10.46 -20.10
N ASN A 101 1.80 10.17 -20.33
CA ASN A 101 2.81 11.19 -20.61
C ASN A 101 2.71 11.80 -22.02
N ASN A 102 2.30 11.01 -23.03
CA ASN A 102 2.36 11.42 -24.43
C ASN A 102 0.99 11.77 -25.00
N VAL A 103 -0.10 11.11 -24.56
CA VAL A 103 -1.46 11.37 -25.04
C VAL A 103 -2.18 12.40 -24.18
N ILE A 104 -2.17 12.24 -22.86
CA ILE A 104 -2.70 13.26 -21.93
C ILE A 104 -1.76 14.47 -21.90
N GLY A 105 -0.45 14.23 -21.89
CA GLY A 105 0.62 15.20 -21.91
C GLY A 105 1.19 15.51 -20.52
N LYS A 106 2.51 15.64 -20.46
CA LYS A 106 3.25 15.87 -19.20
C LYS A 106 2.85 17.17 -18.51
N ASP A 107 2.62 18.23 -19.27
CA ASP A 107 2.23 19.54 -18.70
C ASP A 107 0.88 19.45 -18.01
N LYS A 108 -0.11 18.81 -18.66
CA LYS A 108 -1.44 18.62 -18.09
C LYS A 108 -1.44 17.69 -16.89
N LEU A 109 -0.62 16.63 -16.93
CA LEU A 109 -0.43 15.77 -15.76
C LEU A 109 0.18 16.53 -14.59
N SER A 110 1.20 17.33 -14.86
CA SER A 110 1.87 18.14 -13.83
C SER A 110 0.93 19.20 -13.25
N GLU A 111 0.04 19.79 -14.06
CA GLU A 111 -1.00 20.70 -13.59
C GLU A 111 -1.96 20.01 -12.61
N TYR A 112 -2.39 18.76 -12.91
CA TYR A 112 -3.38 18.05 -12.10
C TYR A 112 -2.79 17.33 -10.88
N THR A 113 -1.56 16.84 -10.98
CA THR A 113 -0.97 15.91 -9.98
C THR A 113 0.36 16.39 -9.42
N ALA A 114 0.86 17.54 -9.86
CA ALA A 114 2.19 18.05 -9.58
C ALA A 114 3.34 17.09 -10.00
N ASN A 115 3.06 16.16 -10.92
CA ASN A 115 4.04 15.19 -11.39
C ASN A 115 3.71 14.66 -12.80
N ILE A 116 4.70 14.03 -13.45
CA ILE A 116 4.52 13.20 -14.64
C ILE A 116 4.24 11.75 -14.23
N SER A 117 3.87 10.87 -15.17
CA SER A 117 3.64 9.46 -14.88
C SER A 117 4.94 8.65 -14.87
N PHE A 118 5.05 7.75 -13.87
CA PHE A 118 6.11 6.74 -13.76
C PHE A 118 5.49 5.36 -13.49
N THR A 119 6.14 4.28 -13.96
CA THR A 119 5.65 2.90 -13.82
C THR A 119 5.41 2.50 -12.36
N GLY A 120 6.24 3.01 -11.44
CA GLY A 120 6.06 2.78 -10.01
C GLY A 120 4.84 3.47 -9.39
N PHE A 121 4.23 4.47 -10.05
CA PHE A 121 3.16 5.28 -9.50
C PHE A 121 1.77 4.61 -9.61
N THR A 122 0.81 5.12 -8.84
CA THR A 122 -0.52 4.50 -8.70
C THR A 122 -1.40 4.66 -9.93
N ALA A 123 -1.41 5.84 -10.55
CA ALA A 123 -2.31 6.14 -11.69
C ALA A 123 -2.16 5.18 -12.87
N PRO A 124 -0.95 4.88 -13.38
CA PRO A 124 -0.79 3.91 -14.46
C PRO A 124 -1.21 2.49 -14.05
N LYS A 125 -1.11 2.12 -12.78
CA LYS A 125 -1.59 0.81 -12.30
C LYS A 125 -3.11 0.71 -12.35
N ILE A 126 -3.83 1.78 -12.07
CA ILE A 126 -5.30 1.84 -12.22
C ILE A 126 -5.70 1.65 -13.68
N LEU A 127 -4.99 2.31 -14.61
CA LEU A 127 -5.23 2.14 -16.04
C LEU A 127 -4.92 0.72 -16.51
N TRP A 128 -3.84 0.13 -16.00
CA TRP A 128 -3.49 -1.25 -16.29
C TRP A 128 -4.59 -2.22 -15.84
N VAL A 129 -5.12 -2.07 -14.62
CA VAL A 129 -6.24 -2.89 -14.13
C VAL A 129 -7.47 -2.69 -15.00
N LYS A 130 -7.80 -1.45 -15.39
CA LYS A 130 -8.92 -1.17 -16.30
C LYS A 130 -8.79 -1.91 -17.63
N LYS A 131 -7.59 -1.95 -18.20
CA LYS A 131 -7.30 -2.56 -19.52
C LYS A 131 -7.23 -4.09 -19.44
N ASN A 132 -6.55 -4.63 -18.43
CA ASN A 132 -6.18 -6.05 -18.38
C ASN A 132 -7.09 -6.88 -17.46
N GLU A 133 -7.78 -6.22 -16.51
CA GLU A 133 -8.66 -6.86 -15.51
C GLU A 133 -10.00 -6.09 -15.40
N PRO A 134 -10.79 -5.97 -16.50
CA PRO A 134 -11.99 -5.12 -16.51
C PRO A 134 -13.05 -5.54 -15.49
N GLU A 135 -13.16 -6.82 -15.18
CA GLU A 135 -14.08 -7.32 -14.16
C GLU A 135 -13.66 -6.86 -12.75
N ASN A 136 -12.36 -6.90 -12.44
CA ASN A 136 -11.83 -6.36 -11.20
C ASN A 136 -12.03 -4.85 -11.13
N PHE A 137 -11.75 -4.15 -12.23
CA PHE A 137 -11.94 -2.70 -12.31
C PHE A 137 -13.39 -2.29 -12.05
N ALA A 138 -14.37 -3.00 -12.58
CA ALA A 138 -15.80 -2.73 -12.38
C ALA A 138 -16.25 -2.85 -10.91
N ARG A 139 -15.55 -3.64 -10.12
CA ARG A 139 -15.83 -3.85 -8.68
C ARG A 139 -15.21 -2.80 -7.77
N ILE A 140 -14.29 -1.97 -8.27
CA ILE A 140 -13.57 -1.00 -7.43
C ILE A 140 -14.53 0.02 -6.83
N LYS A 141 -14.48 0.15 -5.51
CA LYS A 141 -15.16 1.20 -4.74
C LYS A 141 -14.19 2.09 -3.98
N LYS A 142 -13.03 1.54 -3.58
CA LYS A 142 -11.98 2.30 -2.90
C LYS A 142 -10.62 2.00 -3.51
N ILE A 143 -9.79 3.03 -3.59
CA ILE A 143 -8.39 2.98 -4.02
C ILE A 143 -7.56 3.55 -2.89
N MET A 144 -6.51 2.83 -2.50
CA MET A 144 -5.63 3.22 -1.40
C MET A 144 -4.16 2.96 -1.73
N LEU A 145 -3.28 3.70 -1.10
CA LEU A 145 -1.88 3.32 -1.03
C LEU A 145 -1.70 2.22 0.04
N PRO A 146 -0.62 1.43 0.00
CA PRO A 146 -0.40 0.37 0.98
C PRO A 146 -0.43 0.87 2.43
N LYS A 147 0.21 2.00 2.74
CA LYS A 147 0.20 2.60 4.09
C LYS A 147 -1.20 3.03 4.52
N ASP A 148 -2.01 3.53 3.57
CA ASP A 148 -3.36 4.02 3.85
C ASP A 148 -4.34 2.86 4.11
N TYR A 149 -4.13 1.72 3.43
CA TYR A 149 -4.90 0.50 3.71
C TYR A 149 -4.72 0.02 5.16
N LEU A 150 -3.48 0.02 5.65
CA LEU A 150 -3.22 -0.38 7.03
C LEU A 150 -3.86 0.59 8.03
N ALA A 151 -3.74 1.91 7.80
CA ALA A 151 -4.41 2.92 8.61
C ALA A 151 -5.94 2.73 8.59
N TYR A 152 -6.53 2.55 7.41
CA TYR A 152 -7.96 2.30 7.23
C TYR A 152 -8.47 1.06 7.97
N LYS A 153 -7.67 0.00 8.02
CA LYS A 153 -8.03 -1.24 8.73
C LYS A 153 -7.93 -1.13 10.26
N LEU A 154 -7.23 -0.13 10.77
CA LEU A 154 -6.94 0.05 12.21
C LEU A 154 -7.70 1.25 12.82
N THR A 155 -8.38 2.06 12.01
CA THR A 155 -9.20 3.21 12.44
C THR A 155 -10.62 3.10 11.92
#